data_e661a0e2b6f6d3bb5ac9c319db527388
#
_entry.id   e661a0e2b6f6d3bb5ac9c319db527388
#
_cell.length_a   1.000
_cell.length_b   1.000
_cell.length_c   1.000
_cell.angle_alpha   90.00
_cell.angle_beta   90.00
_cell.angle_gamma   90.00
#
_symmetry.space_group_name_H-M   'P 1'
#
loop_
_entity.id
_entity.type
_entity.pdbx_description
1 polymer ?
#
loop_
_entity_poly.entity_id
_entity_poly.type
_entity_poly.pdbx_seq_one_letter_code
_entity_poly.pdbx_strand_id
1 'polypeptide(L)'
;NDELFGIIYTVDEGDDWTDPQVLEKANPNIGVSVYREFLLSQQQRAKNNARLANVFKTKHLNIWVSARSAYFNLVSWQSCEDKSLTLEQFEGQPCILAFDLARKLDMNSMARLYTREIDGKTHYYSVAPRFWVPYDTVYSVEKNEDRRTAERFQKWVEMGVLTVTDGAEVDYRYILEEAKAANKISPVSESPIDPFGATGLSHDLADEDLNPITIIQNYTNMSDPMKELEAAIESGRFHHDGNPIMTWCIGNVVGKTIPGNDDVVKPVKEQAENKIDGAVALIMAVGRAMLYEKEDTLSDHIESYGIRSL
;
A
#
# COMPACT_ATOMS: atom_id res chain seq x y z
N ASN A 1 -7.80 24.72 31.34
CA ASN A 1 -8.87 24.25 32.22
C ASN A 1 -8.22 23.34 33.26
N ASP A 2 -7.97 23.86 34.47
CA ASP A 2 -7.23 23.17 35.54
C ASP A 2 -8.07 22.08 36.24
N GLU A 3 -9.28 21.81 35.75
CA GLU A 3 -10.23 20.87 36.36
C GLU A 3 -10.14 19.44 35.75
N LEU A 4 -9.37 19.24 34.63
CA LEU A 4 -9.24 17.94 34.00
C LEU A 4 -7.76 17.56 33.91
N PHE A 5 -7.37 16.51 34.62
CA PHE A 5 -6.10 15.83 34.48
C PHE A 5 -6.29 14.52 33.75
N GLY A 6 -5.47 14.28 32.71
CA GLY A 6 -5.48 13.02 31.98
C GLY A 6 -4.05 12.52 31.77
N ILE A 7 -3.84 11.22 31.98
CA ILE A 7 -2.59 10.54 31.69
C ILE A 7 -2.86 9.32 30.81
N ILE A 8 -2.04 9.13 29.78
CA ILE A 8 -2.09 7.95 28.91
C ILE A 8 -0.77 7.22 29.05
N TYR A 9 -0.83 6.00 29.55
CA TYR A 9 0.32 5.09 29.56
C TYR A 9 0.41 4.41 28.19
N THR A 10 1.45 4.73 27.44
CA THR A 10 1.70 4.20 26.10
C THR A 10 3.20 4.01 25.90
N VAL A 11 3.60 3.46 24.77
CA VAL A 11 5.00 3.38 24.34
C VAL A 11 5.46 4.75 23.80
N ASP A 12 6.74 5.02 23.82
CA ASP A 12 7.31 6.26 23.29
C ASP A 12 7.37 6.23 21.75
N GLU A 13 7.42 7.42 21.15
CA GLU A 13 7.61 7.54 19.71
C GLU A 13 8.99 6.96 19.32
N GLY A 14 8.98 6.00 18.38
CA GLY A 14 10.18 5.28 17.95
C GLY A 14 10.47 3.98 18.68
N ASP A 15 9.69 3.63 19.71
CA ASP A 15 9.78 2.31 20.35
C ASP A 15 9.33 1.20 19.39
N ASP A 16 10.07 0.11 19.37
CA ASP A 16 9.63 -1.12 18.70
C ASP A 16 8.58 -1.84 19.55
N TRP A 17 7.32 -1.80 19.12
CA TRP A 17 6.22 -2.48 19.81
C TRP A 17 6.41 -4.00 19.92
N THR A 18 7.33 -4.60 19.17
CA THR A 18 7.66 -6.03 19.22
C THR A 18 8.71 -6.37 20.28
N ASP A 19 9.34 -5.36 20.88
CA ASP A 19 10.25 -5.55 22.01
C ASP A 19 9.45 -5.84 23.30
N PRO A 20 9.73 -6.94 24.02
CA PRO A 20 9.12 -7.22 25.30
C PRO A 20 9.31 -6.15 26.39
N GLN A 21 10.34 -5.32 26.29
CA GLN A 21 10.63 -4.30 27.30
C GLN A 21 9.65 -3.12 27.28
N VAL A 22 9.06 -2.81 26.10
CA VAL A 22 8.12 -1.70 25.97
C VAL A 22 6.76 -1.98 26.65
N LEU A 23 6.45 -3.24 26.97
CA LEU A 23 5.20 -3.62 27.62
C LEU A 23 4.98 -2.90 28.95
N GLU A 24 6.03 -2.63 29.72
CA GLU A 24 5.96 -1.99 31.02
C GLU A 24 5.57 -0.50 30.92
N LYS A 25 5.95 0.18 29.83
CA LYS A 25 5.61 1.59 29.59
C LYS A 25 4.10 1.80 29.50
N ALA A 26 3.41 0.91 28.81
CA ALA A 26 1.96 0.99 28.61
C ALA A 26 1.15 0.27 29.72
N ASN A 27 1.79 -0.55 30.53
CA ASN A 27 1.13 -1.38 31.54
C ASN A 27 1.78 -1.20 32.92
N PRO A 28 1.57 -0.07 33.63
CA PRO A 28 2.20 0.22 34.92
C PRO A 28 1.80 -0.77 36.02
N ASN A 29 0.73 -1.53 35.85
CA ASN A 29 0.24 -2.57 36.77
C ASN A 29 0.70 -3.99 36.39
N ILE A 30 1.75 -4.12 35.58
CA ILE A 30 2.31 -5.43 35.21
C ILE A 30 2.80 -6.16 36.48
N GLY A 31 2.46 -7.44 36.61
CA GLY A 31 2.74 -8.22 37.82
C GLY A 31 1.74 -8.07 38.96
N VAL A 32 0.80 -7.11 38.87
CA VAL A 32 -0.26 -6.91 39.88
C VAL A 32 -1.64 -7.30 39.32
N SER A 33 -2.14 -6.56 38.31
CA SER A 33 -3.43 -6.85 37.67
C SER A 33 -3.30 -7.44 36.28
N VAL A 34 -2.14 -7.30 35.64
CA VAL A 34 -1.82 -7.88 34.33
C VAL A 34 -0.56 -8.71 34.43
N TYR A 35 -0.62 -9.96 34.06
CA TYR A 35 0.52 -10.86 34.13
C TYR A 35 1.43 -10.68 32.90
N ARG A 36 2.75 -10.64 33.15
CA ARG A 36 3.75 -10.46 32.09
C ARG A 36 3.68 -11.56 31.03
N GLU A 37 3.51 -12.82 31.46
CA GLU A 37 3.41 -13.97 30.57
C GLU A 37 2.21 -13.86 29.62
N PHE A 38 1.09 -13.33 30.10
CA PHE A 38 -0.09 -13.06 29.27
C PHE A 38 0.24 -12.04 28.17
N LEU A 39 0.83 -10.90 28.54
CA LEU A 39 1.20 -9.86 27.58
C LEU A 39 2.20 -10.37 26.54
N LEU A 40 3.23 -11.12 26.96
CA LEU A 40 4.22 -11.74 26.07
C LEU A 40 3.55 -12.72 25.09
N SER A 41 2.62 -13.54 25.57
CA SER A 41 1.86 -14.47 24.72
C SER A 41 1.01 -13.71 23.69
N GLN A 42 0.32 -12.63 24.10
CA GLN A 42 -0.47 -11.80 23.17
C GLN A 42 0.42 -11.08 22.17
N GLN A 43 1.58 -10.53 22.60
CA GLN A 43 2.55 -9.90 21.73
C GLN A 43 3.09 -10.87 20.67
N GLN A 44 3.47 -12.09 21.07
CA GLN A 44 3.95 -13.11 20.13
C GLN A 44 2.88 -13.51 19.10
N ARG A 45 1.61 -13.65 19.54
CA ARG A 45 0.48 -13.91 18.62
C ARG A 45 0.28 -12.74 17.64
N ALA A 46 0.42 -11.51 18.14
CA ALA A 46 0.27 -10.31 17.34
C ALA A 46 1.42 -10.14 16.31
N LYS A 47 2.65 -10.52 16.66
CA LYS A 47 3.79 -10.53 15.72
C LYS A 47 3.56 -11.46 14.54
N ASN A 48 2.90 -12.58 14.77
CA ASN A 48 2.68 -13.62 13.75
C ASN A 48 1.33 -13.48 13.02
N ASN A 49 0.52 -12.46 13.35
CA ASN A 49 -0.79 -12.29 12.75
C ASN A 49 -1.17 -10.82 12.65
N ALA A 50 -1.19 -10.28 11.42
CA ALA A 50 -1.49 -8.87 11.15
C ALA A 50 -2.83 -8.40 11.75
N ARG A 51 -3.86 -9.24 11.69
CA ARG A 51 -5.19 -8.92 12.24
C ARG A 51 -5.15 -8.74 13.76
N LEU A 52 -4.25 -9.44 14.46
CA LEU A 52 -4.08 -9.33 15.91
C LEU A 52 -3.11 -8.20 16.30
N ALA A 53 -2.21 -7.77 15.42
CA ALA A 53 -1.22 -6.74 15.70
C ALA A 53 -1.87 -5.42 16.12
N ASN A 54 -2.82 -4.92 15.36
CA ASN A 54 -3.50 -3.67 15.66
C ASN A 54 -4.41 -3.76 16.89
N VAL A 55 -5.04 -4.92 17.09
CA VAL A 55 -5.81 -5.20 18.32
C VAL A 55 -4.90 -5.17 19.55
N PHE A 56 -3.72 -5.79 19.47
CA PHE A 56 -2.73 -5.78 20.53
C PHE A 56 -2.21 -4.36 20.82
N LYS A 57 -1.79 -3.64 19.79
CA LYS A 57 -1.34 -2.24 19.88
C LYS A 57 -2.37 -1.35 20.57
N THR A 58 -3.64 -1.46 20.17
CA THR A 58 -4.70 -0.63 20.74
C THR A 58 -5.02 -1.02 22.19
N LYS A 59 -5.15 -2.33 22.49
CA LYS A 59 -5.64 -2.80 23.80
C LYS A 59 -4.57 -2.87 24.88
N HIS A 60 -3.32 -3.15 24.49
CA HIS A 60 -2.26 -3.42 25.45
C HIS A 60 -1.13 -2.40 25.43
N LEU A 61 -1.03 -1.58 24.39
CA LEU A 61 0.00 -0.55 24.30
C LEU A 61 -0.55 0.87 24.18
N ASN A 62 -1.88 1.03 24.07
CA ASN A 62 -2.56 2.31 23.86
C ASN A 62 -2.04 3.11 22.67
N ILE A 63 -1.55 2.39 21.64
CA ILE A 63 -1.09 2.97 20.38
C ILE A 63 -2.31 3.23 19.48
N TRP A 64 -2.41 4.43 18.92
CA TRP A 64 -3.37 4.73 17.89
C TRP A 64 -3.00 4.00 16.59
N VAL A 65 -3.96 3.25 16.02
CA VAL A 65 -3.79 2.51 14.78
C VAL A 65 -4.79 3.01 13.75
N SER A 66 -4.40 3.00 12.48
CA SER A 66 -5.23 3.48 11.38
C SER A 66 -6.38 2.52 11.04
N ALA A 67 -6.16 1.21 11.12
CA ALA A 67 -7.20 0.17 10.98
C ALA A 67 -7.10 -0.85 12.11
N ARG A 68 -8.25 -1.25 12.67
CA ARG A 68 -8.28 -2.26 13.75
C ARG A 68 -7.92 -3.66 13.26
N SER A 69 -8.22 -3.96 11.99
CA SER A 69 -8.02 -5.26 11.36
C SER A 69 -7.30 -5.11 10.02
N ALA A 70 -6.06 -4.57 10.04
CA ALA A 70 -5.24 -4.48 8.84
C ALA A 70 -5.06 -5.87 8.20
N TYR A 71 -5.15 -5.93 6.87
CA TYR A 71 -4.94 -7.16 6.11
C TYR A 71 -3.47 -7.53 6.04
N PHE A 72 -2.61 -6.56 5.68
CA PHE A 72 -1.17 -6.77 5.56
C PHE A 72 -0.47 -6.64 6.90
N ASN A 73 0.51 -7.51 7.14
CA ASN A 73 1.39 -7.44 8.31
C ASN A 73 2.43 -6.33 8.11
N LEU A 74 2.30 -5.22 8.85
CA LEU A 74 3.24 -4.10 8.74
C LEU A 74 4.66 -4.43 9.21
N VAL A 75 4.86 -5.43 10.06
CA VAL A 75 6.21 -5.86 10.46
C VAL A 75 6.89 -6.56 9.27
N SER A 76 6.17 -7.47 8.60
CA SER A 76 6.68 -8.12 7.38
C SER A 76 6.88 -7.10 6.26
N TRP A 77 5.95 -6.14 6.08
CA TRP A 77 6.11 -5.03 5.15
C TRP A 77 7.39 -4.23 5.41
N GLN A 78 7.63 -3.82 6.66
CA GLN A 78 8.84 -3.07 7.03
C GLN A 78 10.12 -3.88 6.82
N SER A 79 10.07 -5.21 6.97
CA SER A 79 11.23 -6.07 6.68
C SER A 79 11.56 -6.17 5.18
N CYS A 80 10.62 -5.79 4.31
CA CYS A 80 10.80 -5.69 2.86
C CYS A 80 11.38 -4.33 2.40
N GLU A 81 11.59 -3.39 3.34
CA GLU A 81 12.15 -2.08 3.04
C GLU A 81 13.63 -2.18 2.67
N ASP A 82 13.97 -1.65 1.50
CA ASP A 82 15.34 -1.46 1.04
C ASP A 82 15.53 -0.01 0.58
N LYS A 83 16.11 0.82 1.46
CA LYS A 83 16.39 2.23 1.20
C LYS A 83 17.44 2.48 0.11
N SER A 84 18.14 1.44 -0.32
CA SER A 84 19.10 1.52 -1.41
C SER A 84 18.45 1.42 -2.79
N LEU A 85 17.16 1.08 -2.87
CA LEU A 85 16.43 0.99 -4.13
C LEU A 85 16.28 2.37 -4.76
N THR A 86 16.76 2.49 -5.99
CA THR A 86 16.64 3.69 -6.81
C THR A 86 16.19 3.35 -8.22
N LEU A 87 15.65 4.33 -8.96
CA LEU A 87 15.17 4.12 -10.32
C LEU A 87 16.28 3.74 -11.29
N GLU A 88 17.50 4.22 -11.06
CA GLU A 88 18.67 3.93 -11.91
C GLU A 88 18.99 2.43 -11.96
N GLN A 89 18.66 1.68 -10.91
CA GLN A 89 18.85 0.21 -10.87
C GLN A 89 17.89 -0.54 -11.81
N PHE A 90 16.86 0.14 -12.29
CA PHE A 90 15.80 -0.41 -13.15
C PHE A 90 15.76 0.29 -14.54
N GLU A 91 16.74 1.13 -14.87
CA GLU A 91 16.80 1.81 -16.15
C GLU A 91 16.74 0.80 -17.30
N GLY A 92 15.83 1.05 -18.24
CA GLY A 92 15.58 0.17 -19.39
C GLY A 92 14.82 -1.13 -19.07
N GLN A 93 14.54 -1.46 -17.80
CA GLN A 93 13.69 -2.61 -17.46
C GLN A 93 12.22 -2.26 -17.63
N PRO A 94 11.39 -3.16 -18.19
CA PRO A 94 9.96 -2.92 -18.28
C PRO A 94 9.33 -2.72 -16.90
N CYS A 95 8.37 -1.80 -16.80
CA CYS A 95 7.63 -1.57 -15.57
C CYS A 95 6.12 -1.52 -15.82
N ILE A 96 5.35 -1.76 -14.76
CA ILE A 96 3.91 -1.54 -14.71
C ILE A 96 3.67 -0.26 -13.92
N LEU A 97 2.91 0.68 -14.50
CA LEU A 97 2.46 1.91 -13.84
C LEU A 97 0.98 1.81 -13.52
N ALA A 98 0.61 1.46 -12.32
CA ALA A 98 -0.77 1.34 -11.92
C ALA A 98 -1.29 2.63 -11.26
N PHE A 99 -2.53 3.00 -11.58
CA PHE A 99 -3.15 4.23 -11.11
C PHE A 99 -4.44 3.94 -10.36
N ASP A 100 -4.55 4.48 -9.15
CA ASP A 100 -5.82 4.59 -8.42
C ASP A 100 -6.16 6.07 -8.26
N LEU A 101 -7.25 6.50 -8.90
CA LEU A 101 -7.57 7.91 -9.12
C LEU A 101 -8.91 8.30 -8.52
N ALA A 102 -8.94 9.43 -7.84
CA ALA A 102 -10.14 10.06 -7.34
C ALA A 102 -10.42 11.38 -8.09
N ARG A 103 -11.70 11.70 -8.28
CA ARG A 103 -12.09 12.93 -8.99
C ARG A 103 -11.96 14.19 -8.14
N LYS A 104 -12.28 14.13 -6.86
CA LYS A 104 -12.41 15.33 -6.00
C LYS A 104 -11.87 15.07 -4.60
N LEU A 105 -11.15 16.07 -4.07
CA LEU A 105 -10.72 16.15 -2.67
C LEU A 105 -10.06 14.90 -2.08
N ASP A 106 -9.68 13.95 -2.91
CA ASP A 106 -9.06 12.70 -2.46
C ASP A 106 -7.66 12.53 -3.04
N MET A 107 -6.91 11.60 -2.49
CA MET A 107 -5.57 11.27 -2.93
C MET A 107 -5.63 10.48 -4.25
N ASN A 108 -4.70 10.79 -5.14
CA ASN A 108 -4.43 10.02 -6.35
C ASN A 108 -3.07 9.38 -6.22
N SER A 109 -2.91 8.19 -6.74
CA SER A 109 -1.67 7.43 -6.62
C SER A 109 -1.24 6.78 -7.92
N MET A 110 0.07 6.69 -8.09
CA MET A 110 0.73 5.88 -9.11
C MET A 110 1.71 4.94 -8.41
N ALA A 111 1.46 3.64 -8.52
CA ALA A 111 2.42 2.62 -8.14
C ALA A 111 3.28 2.26 -9.34
N ARG A 112 4.59 2.16 -9.14
CA ARG A 112 5.54 1.67 -10.13
C ARG A 112 6.08 0.33 -9.66
N LEU A 113 5.89 -0.71 -10.47
CA LEU A 113 6.26 -2.08 -10.14
C LEU A 113 7.19 -2.66 -11.20
N TYR A 114 8.28 -3.22 -10.73
CA TYR A 114 9.20 -4.06 -11.52
C TYR A 114 9.16 -5.49 -11.01
N THR A 115 9.50 -6.44 -11.88
CA THR A 115 9.64 -7.84 -11.52
C THR A 115 11.01 -8.37 -11.91
N ARG A 116 11.55 -9.29 -11.12
CA ARG A 116 12.77 -10.06 -11.44
C ARG A 116 12.56 -11.49 -11.01
N GLU A 117 13.05 -12.42 -11.81
CA GLU A 117 13.07 -13.80 -11.42
C GLU A 117 14.36 -14.12 -10.65
N ILE A 118 14.22 -14.67 -9.43
CA ILE A 118 15.33 -15.08 -8.57
C ILE A 118 15.03 -16.48 -8.04
N ASP A 119 15.89 -17.43 -8.35
CA ASP A 119 15.76 -18.85 -7.95
C ASP A 119 14.40 -19.47 -8.35
N GLY A 120 13.91 -19.14 -9.55
CA GLY A 120 12.64 -19.62 -10.09
C GLY A 120 11.41 -19.08 -9.37
N LYS A 121 11.52 -17.91 -8.76
CA LYS A 121 10.42 -17.20 -8.10
C LYS A 121 10.41 -15.73 -8.52
N THR A 122 9.21 -15.22 -8.77
CA THR A 122 9.02 -13.80 -9.06
C THR A 122 9.22 -12.95 -7.82
N HIS A 123 10.16 -12.01 -7.89
CA HIS A 123 10.36 -10.94 -6.91
C HIS A 123 9.78 -9.63 -7.46
N TYR A 124 9.11 -8.89 -6.60
CA TYR A 124 8.42 -7.65 -6.91
C TYR A 124 9.15 -6.47 -6.28
N TYR A 125 9.33 -5.39 -7.04
CA TYR A 125 10.02 -4.17 -6.60
C TYR A 125 9.13 -2.96 -6.82
N SER A 126 8.65 -2.33 -5.74
CA SER A 126 7.92 -1.07 -5.78
C SER A 126 8.86 0.08 -5.51
N VAL A 127 9.14 0.90 -6.55
CA VAL A 127 10.14 1.95 -6.48
C VAL A 127 9.57 3.29 -6.94
N ALA A 128 9.83 4.33 -6.16
CA ALA A 128 9.42 5.71 -6.42
C ALA A 128 7.92 5.84 -6.77
N PRO A 129 7.00 5.35 -5.94
CA PRO A 129 5.57 5.60 -6.12
C PRO A 129 5.30 7.10 -6.02
N ARG A 130 4.23 7.58 -6.66
CA ARG A 130 3.85 8.99 -6.66
C ARG A 130 2.45 9.19 -6.13
N PHE A 131 2.25 10.31 -5.45
CA PHE A 131 0.99 10.68 -4.83
C PHE A 131 0.67 12.14 -5.08
N TRP A 132 -0.60 12.43 -5.35
CA TRP A 132 -1.10 13.78 -5.59
C TRP A 132 -2.37 14.03 -4.78
N VAL A 133 -2.51 15.25 -4.31
CA VAL A 133 -3.73 15.75 -3.65
C VAL A 133 -4.03 17.18 -4.11
N PRO A 134 -5.29 17.60 -4.17
CA PRO A 134 -5.63 19.00 -4.40
C PRO A 134 -5.16 19.89 -3.26
N TYR A 135 -4.87 21.16 -3.55
CA TYR A 135 -4.51 22.18 -2.58
C TYR A 135 -5.55 22.28 -1.45
N ASP A 136 -6.81 22.28 -1.80
CA ASP A 136 -7.91 22.40 -0.83
C ASP A 136 -7.94 21.26 0.19
N THR A 137 -7.50 20.07 -0.17
CA THR A 137 -7.41 18.91 0.74
C THR A 137 -6.34 19.09 1.82
N VAL A 138 -5.29 19.86 1.54
CA VAL A 138 -4.16 20.05 2.47
C VAL A 138 -4.35 21.32 3.29
N TYR A 139 -4.80 22.42 2.67
CA TYR A 139 -4.71 23.76 3.22
C TYR A 139 -6.05 24.47 3.45
N SER A 140 -7.18 23.97 2.93
CA SER A 140 -8.48 24.60 3.17
C SER A 140 -9.04 24.22 4.53
N VAL A 141 -9.10 25.18 5.44
CA VAL A 141 -9.64 25.00 6.80
C VAL A 141 -11.14 24.66 6.81
N GLU A 142 -11.89 25.16 5.82
CA GLU A 142 -13.34 24.96 5.73
C GLU A 142 -13.73 23.56 5.21
N LYS A 143 -12.83 22.89 4.49
CA LYS A 143 -13.07 21.60 3.84
C LYS A 143 -12.36 20.43 4.55
N ASN A 144 -11.49 20.71 5.52
CA ASN A 144 -10.77 19.70 6.29
C ASN A 144 -11.59 19.26 7.50
N GLU A 145 -12.42 18.24 7.31
CA GLU A 145 -13.15 17.60 8.40
C GLU A 145 -12.21 16.86 9.37
N ASP A 146 -11.02 16.41 8.87
CA ASP A 146 -10.00 15.75 9.68
C ASP A 146 -8.66 16.51 9.68
N ARG A 147 -8.47 17.29 10.74
CA ARG A 147 -7.23 18.06 10.97
C ARG A 147 -5.98 17.19 11.01
N ARG A 148 -6.06 15.96 11.51
CA ARG A 148 -4.89 15.06 11.62
C ARG A 148 -4.43 14.59 10.26
N THR A 149 -5.34 14.31 9.35
CA THR A 149 -5.00 13.94 7.97
C THR A 149 -4.37 15.11 7.24
N ALA A 150 -4.87 16.33 7.42
CA ALA A 150 -4.28 17.54 6.84
C ALA A 150 -2.85 17.79 7.34
N GLU A 151 -2.61 17.72 8.66
CA GLU A 151 -1.27 17.85 9.26
C GLU A 151 -0.30 16.78 8.75
N ARG A 152 -0.77 15.54 8.55
CA ARG A 152 0.02 14.45 7.96
C ARG A 152 0.39 14.74 6.51
N PHE A 153 -0.57 15.21 5.71
CA PHE A 153 -0.32 15.56 4.32
C PHE A 153 0.68 16.74 4.21
N GLN A 154 0.58 17.76 5.07
CA GLN A 154 1.55 18.85 5.12
C GLN A 154 2.98 18.35 5.37
N LYS A 155 3.16 17.42 6.33
CA LYS A 155 4.47 16.80 6.57
C LYS A 155 4.99 16.04 5.34
N TRP A 156 4.15 15.32 4.61
CA TRP A 156 4.56 14.61 3.42
C TRP A 156 4.87 15.53 2.23
N VAL A 157 4.22 16.69 2.17
CA VAL A 157 4.59 17.76 1.22
C VAL A 157 5.97 18.31 1.57
N GLU A 158 6.23 18.61 2.85
CA GLU A 158 7.53 19.07 3.33
C GLU A 158 8.65 18.05 3.07
N MET A 159 8.35 16.75 3.17
CA MET A 159 9.26 15.66 2.83
C MET A 159 9.46 15.47 1.31
N GLY A 160 8.67 16.14 0.46
CA GLY A 160 8.73 16.00 -0.99
C GLY A 160 8.18 14.67 -1.54
N VAL A 161 7.40 13.92 -0.74
CA VAL A 161 6.81 12.63 -1.14
C VAL A 161 5.35 12.74 -1.57
N LEU A 162 4.71 13.89 -1.35
CA LEU A 162 3.34 14.21 -1.75
C LEU A 162 3.34 15.47 -2.62
N THR A 163 2.75 15.41 -3.80
CA THR A 163 2.60 16.56 -4.70
C THR A 163 1.23 17.18 -4.51
N VAL A 164 1.19 18.50 -4.34
CA VAL A 164 -0.05 19.29 -4.27
C VAL A 164 -0.33 19.89 -5.63
N THR A 165 -1.53 19.69 -6.16
CA THR A 165 -2.03 20.34 -7.38
C THR A 165 -2.94 21.52 -7.05
N ASP A 166 -3.04 22.50 -7.94
CA ASP A 166 -3.83 23.69 -7.70
C ASP A 166 -5.35 23.38 -7.64
N GLY A 167 -6.04 24.06 -6.72
CA GLY A 167 -7.51 24.03 -6.64
C GLY A 167 -8.08 22.86 -5.83
N ALA A 168 -9.33 22.49 -6.17
CA ALA A 168 -10.15 21.50 -5.45
C ALA A 168 -10.13 20.10 -6.10
N GLU A 169 -9.56 19.95 -7.28
CA GLU A 169 -9.47 18.71 -8.04
C GLU A 169 -8.02 18.45 -8.44
N VAL A 170 -7.62 17.18 -8.55
CA VAL A 170 -6.28 16.85 -9.04
C VAL A 170 -6.22 17.12 -10.55
N ASP A 171 -5.22 17.88 -10.95
CA ASP A 171 -4.94 18.12 -12.36
C ASP A 171 -4.19 16.91 -12.95
N TYR A 172 -4.85 16.13 -13.78
CA TYR A 172 -4.29 14.91 -14.37
C TYR A 172 -3.11 15.15 -15.30
N ARG A 173 -2.84 16.40 -15.71
CA ARG A 173 -1.63 16.74 -16.46
C ARG A 173 -0.36 16.44 -15.67
N TYR A 174 -0.36 16.64 -14.35
CA TYR A 174 0.76 16.26 -13.47
C TYR A 174 1.01 14.76 -13.48
N ILE A 175 -0.07 13.95 -13.48
CA ILE A 175 0.01 12.49 -13.52
C ILE A 175 0.53 12.01 -14.87
N LEU A 176 0.02 12.57 -15.97
CA LEU A 176 0.46 12.24 -17.32
C LEU A 176 1.93 12.54 -17.54
N GLU A 177 2.41 13.73 -17.13
CA GLU A 177 3.81 14.11 -17.27
C GLU A 177 4.74 13.19 -16.43
N GLU A 178 4.33 12.79 -15.23
CA GLU A 178 5.09 11.82 -14.45
C GLU A 178 5.12 10.43 -15.12
N ALA A 179 4.00 9.97 -15.70
CA ALA A 179 3.96 8.72 -16.45
C ALA A 179 4.88 8.75 -17.68
N LYS A 180 4.90 9.86 -18.43
CA LYS A 180 5.82 10.09 -19.56
C LYS A 180 7.28 10.11 -19.09
N ALA A 181 7.55 10.76 -17.96
CA ALA A 181 8.90 10.77 -17.37
C ALA A 181 9.34 9.37 -16.95
N ALA A 182 8.43 8.59 -16.39
CA ALA A 182 8.67 7.19 -16.05
C ALA A 182 9.03 6.34 -17.28
N ASN A 183 8.27 6.49 -18.37
CA ASN A 183 8.49 5.75 -19.63
C ASN A 183 9.85 6.05 -20.27
N LYS A 184 10.41 7.24 -20.03
CA LYS A 184 11.77 7.58 -20.51
C LYS A 184 12.88 6.83 -19.77
N ILE A 185 12.63 6.47 -18.51
CA ILE A 185 13.58 5.73 -17.67
C ILE A 185 13.43 4.23 -17.90
N SER A 186 12.18 3.76 -17.90
CA SER A 186 11.81 2.36 -17.97
C SER A 186 10.61 2.20 -18.90
N PRO A 187 10.68 1.36 -19.94
CA PRO A 187 9.53 1.14 -20.82
C PRO A 187 8.30 0.72 -20.03
N VAL A 188 7.18 1.42 -20.19
CA VAL A 188 5.92 1.08 -19.55
C VAL A 188 5.25 -0.05 -20.35
N SER A 189 5.19 -1.24 -19.75
CA SER A 189 4.52 -2.39 -20.38
C SER A 189 3.01 -2.24 -20.36
N GLU A 190 2.46 -1.83 -19.23
CA GLU A 190 1.03 -1.61 -19.04
C GLU A 190 0.74 -0.55 -17.97
N SER A 191 -0.42 0.10 -18.11
CA SER A 191 -0.93 1.08 -17.16
C SER A 191 -2.31 0.66 -16.64
N PRO A 192 -2.39 -0.26 -15.65
CA PRO A 192 -3.66 -0.62 -15.04
C PRO A 192 -4.29 0.58 -14.32
N ILE A 193 -5.58 0.82 -14.61
CA ILE A 193 -6.33 1.98 -14.15
C ILE A 193 -7.80 1.61 -13.88
N ASP A 194 -8.37 2.10 -12.76
CA ASP A 194 -9.81 1.96 -12.52
C ASP A 194 -10.60 2.86 -13.50
N PRO A 195 -11.64 2.35 -14.17
CA PRO A 195 -12.45 3.14 -15.10
C PRO A 195 -13.19 4.31 -14.43
N PHE A 196 -13.36 4.24 -13.11
CA PHE A 196 -14.14 5.23 -12.37
C PHE A 196 -13.39 6.55 -12.28
N GLY A 197 -13.76 7.51 -13.09
CA GLY A 197 -13.18 8.85 -13.05
C GLY A 197 -11.99 9.07 -13.96
N ALA A 198 -11.43 8.04 -14.54
CA ALA A 198 -10.15 8.06 -15.25
C ALA A 198 -10.26 8.08 -16.78
N THR A 199 -11.46 8.21 -17.36
CA THR A 199 -11.66 8.11 -18.84
C THR A 199 -10.78 9.09 -19.61
N GLY A 200 -10.65 10.35 -19.17
CA GLY A 200 -9.79 11.34 -19.83
C GLY A 200 -8.33 10.92 -19.78
N LEU A 201 -7.79 10.64 -18.59
CA LEU A 201 -6.41 10.24 -18.44
C LEU A 201 -6.09 8.91 -19.17
N SER A 202 -7.05 7.97 -19.22
CA SER A 202 -6.86 6.72 -19.97
C SER A 202 -6.67 6.96 -21.45
N HIS A 203 -7.40 7.94 -22.05
CA HIS A 203 -7.19 8.33 -23.44
C HIS A 203 -5.83 9.02 -23.62
N ASP A 204 -5.47 9.96 -22.73
CA ASP A 204 -4.20 10.65 -22.79
C ASP A 204 -3.01 9.68 -22.64
N LEU A 205 -3.11 8.67 -21.78
CA LEU A 205 -2.11 7.61 -21.67
C LEU A 205 -2.01 6.76 -22.94
N ALA A 206 -3.14 6.46 -23.59
CA ALA A 206 -3.14 5.71 -24.85
C ALA A 206 -2.51 6.52 -26.00
N ASP A 207 -2.76 7.83 -26.04
CA ASP A 207 -2.17 8.73 -27.05
C ASP A 207 -0.63 8.85 -26.89
N GLU A 208 -0.11 8.58 -25.70
CA GLU A 208 1.34 8.57 -25.39
C GLU A 208 1.94 7.14 -25.38
N ASP A 209 1.26 6.14 -25.94
CA ASP A 209 1.68 4.74 -26.02
C ASP A 209 2.01 4.09 -24.65
N LEU A 210 1.29 4.50 -23.57
CA LEU A 210 1.48 4.01 -22.21
C LEU A 210 0.58 2.83 -21.84
N ASN A 211 -0.07 2.19 -22.81
CA ASN A 211 -0.84 0.94 -22.70
C ASN A 211 -1.83 0.89 -21.52
N PRO A 212 -2.82 1.79 -21.43
CA PRO A 212 -3.79 1.78 -20.35
C PRO A 212 -4.67 0.53 -20.40
N ILE A 213 -4.82 -0.15 -19.25
CA ILE A 213 -5.67 -1.33 -19.07
C ILE A 213 -6.69 -1.08 -17.98
N THR A 214 -7.96 -1.19 -18.31
CA THR A 214 -9.05 -1.02 -17.37
C THR A 214 -9.16 -2.19 -16.41
N ILE A 215 -9.05 -1.92 -15.10
CA ILE A 215 -9.22 -2.89 -14.02
C ILE A 215 -10.37 -2.45 -13.11
N ILE A 216 -11.48 -3.18 -13.12
CA ILE A 216 -12.58 -2.94 -12.19
C ILE A 216 -12.18 -3.48 -10.80
N GLN A 217 -12.29 -2.66 -9.76
CA GLN A 217 -11.91 -3.00 -8.39
C GLN A 217 -12.97 -3.88 -7.69
N ASN A 218 -13.21 -5.07 -8.25
CA ASN A 218 -14.14 -6.06 -7.71
C ASN A 218 -13.38 -7.25 -7.09
N TYR A 219 -14.12 -8.20 -6.52
CA TYR A 219 -13.55 -9.39 -5.92
C TYR A 219 -12.74 -10.25 -6.90
N THR A 220 -13.22 -10.37 -8.15
CA THR A 220 -12.58 -11.20 -9.18
C THR A 220 -11.19 -10.69 -9.54
N ASN A 221 -11.07 -9.38 -9.71
CA ASN A 221 -9.82 -8.77 -10.17
C ASN A 221 -8.83 -8.47 -9.02
N MET A 222 -9.33 -8.34 -7.77
CA MET A 222 -8.49 -7.90 -6.65
C MET A 222 -8.08 -9.03 -5.70
N SER A 223 -8.81 -10.16 -5.67
CA SER A 223 -8.59 -11.20 -4.67
C SER A 223 -7.24 -11.89 -4.80
N ASP A 224 -6.95 -12.44 -5.97
CA ASP A 224 -5.70 -13.17 -6.18
C ASP A 224 -4.47 -12.26 -6.14
N PRO A 225 -4.48 -11.05 -6.74
CA PRO A 225 -3.38 -10.08 -6.58
C PRO A 225 -3.13 -9.67 -5.12
N MET A 226 -4.19 -9.49 -4.33
CA MET A 226 -4.08 -9.11 -2.93
C MET A 226 -3.42 -10.23 -2.10
N LYS A 227 -3.78 -11.49 -2.37
CA LYS A 227 -3.15 -12.66 -1.74
C LYS A 227 -1.71 -12.88 -2.19
N GLU A 228 -1.41 -12.68 -3.48
CA GLU A 228 -0.03 -12.76 -3.98
C GLU A 228 0.86 -11.69 -3.34
N LEU A 229 0.38 -10.45 -3.26
CA LEU A 229 1.11 -9.38 -2.56
C LEU A 229 1.37 -9.75 -1.09
N GLU A 230 0.38 -10.30 -0.37
CA GLU A 230 0.55 -10.79 1.01
C GLU A 230 1.61 -11.89 1.07
N ALA A 231 1.52 -12.89 0.20
CA ALA A 231 2.47 -14.00 0.14
C ALA A 231 3.89 -13.54 -0.21
N ALA A 232 4.04 -12.59 -1.13
CA ALA A 232 5.32 -12.01 -1.51
C ALA A 232 5.96 -11.23 -0.35
N ILE A 233 5.16 -10.45 0.40
CA ILE A 233 5.61 -9.74 1.60
C ILE A 233 6.07 -10.74 2.68
N GLU A 234 5.26 -11.72 3.01
CA GLU A 234 5.56 -12.71 4.05
C GLU A 234 6.75 -13.61 3.72
N SER A 235 6.99 -13.86 2.42
CA SER A 235 8.12 -14.70 1.96
C SER A 235 9.39 -13.91 1.63
N GLY A 236 9.40 -12.58 1.79
CA GLY A 236 10.54 -11.72 1.47
C GLY A 236 10.83 -11.58 -0.04
N ARG A 237 9.82 -11.86 -0.90
CA ARG A 237 9.89 -11.65 -2.35
C ARG A 237 9.44 -10.25 -2.79
N PHE A 238 8.90 -9.47 -1.88
CA PHE A 238 8.52 -8.09 -2.12
C PHE A 238 9.61 -7.16 -1.60
N HIS A 239 9.90 -6.07 -2.34
CA HIS A 239 10.90 -5.09 -1.99
C HIS A 239 10.35 -3.68 -2.27
N HIS A 240 10.59 -2.71 -1.37
CA HIS A 240 10.15 -1.34 -1.56
C HIS A 240 11.14 -0.32 -0.99
N ASP A 241 11.09 0.91 -1.51
CA ASP A 241 12.01 2.00 -1.18
C ASP A 241 11.71 2.73 0.15
N GLY A 242 10.69 2.26 0.91
CA GLY A 242 10.33 2.87 2.20
C GLY A 242 9.44 4.10 2.10
N ASN A 243 8.74 4.33 0.98
CA ASN A 243 7.83 5.48 0.86
C ASN A 243 6.78 5.49 1.99
N PRO A 244 6.69 6.57 2.80
CA PRO A 244 5.84 6.61 3.99
C PRO A 244 4.34 6.64 3.65
N ILE A 245 3.94 7.19 2.49
CA ILE A 245 2.54 7.22 2.05
C ILE A 245 2.13 5.81 1.64
N MET A 246 2.97 5.08 0.89
CA MET A 246 2.70 3.70 0.52
C MET A 246 2.56 2.83 1.77
N THR A 247 3.48 2.94 2.73
CA THR A 247 3.42 2.23 4.01
C THR A 247 2.13 2.51 4.78
N TRP A 248 1.70 3.78 4.81
CA TRP A 248 0.43 4.15 5.43
C TRP A 248 -0.78 3.56 4.70
N CYS A 249 -0.80 3.60 3.36
CA CYS A 249 -1.86 2.99 2.56
C CYS A 249 -1.98 1.49 2.81
N ILE A 250 -0.86 0.77 2.80
CA ILE A 250 -0.81 -0.68 3.10
C ILE A 250 -1.38 -0.97 4.51
N GLY A 251 -1.01 -0.17 5.51
CA GLY A 251 -1.50 -0.31 6.88
C GLY A 251 -3.01 -0.03 7.07
N ASN A 252 -3.64 0.64 6.11
CA ASN A 252 -5.06 0.97 6.13
C ASN A 252 -5.95 -0.07 5.41
N VAL A 253 -5.35 -1.00 4.67
CA VAL A 253 -6.12 -2.01 3.94
C VAL A 253 -6.78 -2.99 4.91
N VAL A 254 -8.08 -3.13 4.76
CA VAL A 254 -8.89 -4.18 5.40
C VAL A 254 -9.36 -5.15 4.32
N GLY A 255 -9.24 -6.44 4.59
CA GLY A 255 -9.75 -7.47 3.68
C GLY A 255 -11.25 -7.67 3.89
N LYS A 256 -12.05 -7.30 2.88
CA LYS A 256 -13.47 -7.62 2.87
C LYS A 256 -13.69 -8.93 2.13
N THR A 257 -14.30 -9.92 2.80
CA THR A 257 -14.62 -11.22 2.23
C THR A 257 -16.07 -11.28 1.73
N ILE A 258 -16.38 -12.28 0.92
CA ILE A 258 -17.76 -12.60 0.55
C ILE A 258 -18.39 -13.42 1.70
N PRO A 259 -19.62 -13.12 2.14
CA PRO A 259 -20.29 -13.92 3.14
C PRO A 259 -20.31 -15.41 2.78
N GLY A 260 -19.75 -16.25 3.65
CA GLY A 260 -19.66 -17.70 3.43
C GLY A 260 -18.48 -18.16 2.57
N ASN A 261 -17.62 -17.26 2.12
CA ASN A 261 -16.39 -17.59 1.40
C ASN A 261 -15.27 -16.61 1.81
N ASP A 262 -14.47 -17.01 2.79
CA ASP A 262 -13.36 -16.21 3.31
C ASP A 262 -12.12 -16.22 2.40
N ASP A 263 -12.08 -17.10 1.38
CA ASP A 263 -10.98 -17.19 0.43
C ASP A 263 -11.02 -16.10 -0.65
N VAL A 264 -12.16 -15.46 -0.83
CA VAL A 264 -12.32 -14.38 -1.81
C VAL A 264 -12.37 -13.04 -1.09
N VAL A 265 -11.34 -12.23 -1.30
CA VAL A 265 -11.12 -10.98 -0.57
C VAL A 265 -10.91 -9.80 -1.52
N LYS A 266 -11.30 -8.61 -1.10
CA LYS A 266 -10.92 -7.37 -1.77
C LYS A 266 -10.49 -6.30 -0.78
N PRO A 267 -9.63 -5.34 -1.20
CA PRO A 267 -9.23 -4.24 -0.36
C PRO A 267 -10.40 -3.28 -0.11
N VAL A 268 -10.58 -2.88 1.15
CA VAL A 268 -11.48 -1.80 1.55
C VAL A 268 -10.82 -0.99 2.66
N LYS A 269 -11.25 0.26 2.85
CA LYS A 269 -10.89 1.08 3.99
C LYS A 269 -11.91 0.91 5.12
N GLU A 270 -11.46 0.92 6.37
CA GLU A 270 -12.34 0.81 7.54
C GLU A 270 -13.10 2.12 7.80
N GLN A 271 -12.43 3.25 7.61
CA GLN A 271 -12.96 4.60 7.83
C GLN A 271 -12.70 5.49 6.60
N ALA A 272 -13.51 6.51 6.41
CA ALA A 272 -13.44 7.37 5.23
C ALA A 272 -12.11 8.13 5.11
N GLU A 273 -11.53 8.52 6.25
CA GLU A 273 -10.24 9.22 6.37
C GLU A 273 -9.03 8.33 6.06
N ASN A 274 -9.18 7.00 6.16
CA ASN A 274 -8.11 6.07 5.81
C ASN A 274 -7.98 5.99 4.30
N LYS A 275 -6.80 6.29 3.77
CA LYS A 275 -6.51 6.16 2.35
C LYS A 275 -5.81 4.84 2.08
N ILE A 276 -6.22 4.18 1.00
CA ILE A 276 -5.65 2.92 0.52
C ILE A 276 -5.23 2.98 -0.94
N ASP A 277 -5.29 4.17 -1.54
CA ASP A 277 -5.12 4.40 -2.98
C ASP A 277 -3.78 3.81 -3.49
N GLY A 278 -2.67 4.07 -2.78
CA GLY A 278 -1.38 3.48 -3.13
C GLY A 278 -1.37 1.95 -3.07
N ALA A 279 -2.03 1.37 -2.06
CA ALA A 279 -2.13 -0.08 -1.93
C ALA A 279 -3.00 -0.69 -3.04
N VAL A 280 -4.11 -0.03 -3.40
CA VAL A 280 -4.99 -0.47 -4.49
C VAL A 280 -4.26 -0.43 -5.83
N ALA A 281 -3.55 0.67 -6.14
CA ALA A 281 -2.71 0.76 -7.32
C ALA A 281 -1.65 -0.35 -7.35
N LEU A 282 -0.97 -0.61 -6.21
CA LEU A 282 0.02 -1.67 -6.12
C LEU A 282 -0.58 -3.06 -6.33
N ILE A 283 -1.76 -3.36 -5.75
CA ILE A 283 -2.46 -4.62 -5.95
C ILE A 283 -2.82 -4.81 -7.43
N MET A 284 -3.29 -3.76 -8.12
CA MET A 284 -3.55 -3.84 -9.57
C MET A 284 -2.28 -4.11 -10.38
N ALA A 285 -1.15 -3.49 -10.00
CA ALA A 285 0.13 -3.74 -10.65
C ALA A 285 0.60 -5.20 -10.47
N VAL A 286 0.50 -5.74 -9.25
CA VAL A 286 0.81 -7.16 -8.97
C VAL A 286 -0.08 -8.08 -9.78
N GLY A 287 -1.38 -7.77 -9.90
CA GLY A 287 -2.32 -8.55 -10.70
C GLY A 287 -1.93 -8.63 -12.18
N ARG A 288 -1.39 -7.56 -12.75
CA ARG A 288 -0.86 -7.59 -14.13
C ARG A 288 0.44 -8.37 -14.23
N ALA A 289 1.36 -8.17 -13.27
CA ALA A 289 2.62 -8.91 -13.24
C ALA A 289 2.41 -10.44 -13.20
N MET A 290 1.43 -10.93 -12.44
CA MET A 290 1.08 -12.36 -12.38
C MET A 290 0.62 -12.95 -13.73
N LEU A 291 0.13 -12.13 -14.66
CA LEU A 291 -0.28 -12.61 -15.99
C LEU A 291 0.93 -12.82 -16.90
N TYR A 292 1.93 -11.97 -16.83
CA TYR A 292 3.17 -12.15 -17.60
C TYR A 292 3.88 -13.45 -17.20
N GLU A 293 3.94 -13.75 -15.90
CA GLU A 293 4.50 -15.00 -15.38
C GLU A 293 3.81 -16.25 -15.99
N LYS A 294 2.47 -16.21 -16.15
CA LYS A 294 1.71 -17.30 -16.76
C LYS A 294 1.95 -17.44 -18.27
N GLU A 295 2.13 -16.33 -18.96
CA GLU A 295 2.41 -16.34 -20.41
C GLU A 295 3.80 -16.89 -20.70
N ASP A 296 4.83 -16.52 -19.94
CA ASP A 296 6.19 -17.02 -20.07
C ASP A 296 6.24 -18.51 -19.80
N THR A 297 5.64 -19.00 -18.71
CA THR A 297 5.59 -20.44 -18.42
C THR A 297 4.84 -21.25 -19.45
N LEU A 298 3.80 -20.69 -20.08
CA LEU A 298 3.09 -21.35 -21.17
C LEU A 298 3.92 -21.39 -22.45
N SER A 299 4.62 -20.32 -22.79
CA SER A 299 5.54 -20.24 -23.92
C SER A 299 6.69 -21.25 -23.80
N ASP A 300 7.33 -21.30 -22.64
CA ASP A 300 8.40 -22.26 -22.32
C ASP A 300 7.90 -23.70 -22.41
N HIS A 301 6.68 -23.97 -21.96
CA HIS A 301 6.07 -25.29 -22.05
C HIS A 301 5.78 -25.70 -23.51
N ILE A 302 5.27 -24.76 -24.33
CA ILE A 302 5.00 -24.97 -25.76
C ILE A 302 6.32 -25.19 -26.51
N GLU A 303 7.37 -24.42 -26.23
CA GLU A 303 8.69 -24.59 -26.84
C GLU A 303 9.34 -25.91 -26.43
N SER A 304 9.18 -26.33 -25.16
CA SER A 304 9.80 -27.54 -24.61
C SER A 304 9.10 -28.88 -25.05
N TYR A 305 7.79 -28.83 -25.18
CA TYR A 305 6.97 -30.03 -25.37
C TYR A 305 6.14 -30.04 -26.67
N GLY A 306 6.07 -28.91 -27.38
CA GLY A 306 5.24 -28.71 -28.57
C GLY A 306 3.73 -28.72 -28.27
N ILE A 307 2.94 -28.19 -29.21
CA ILE A 307 1.48 -28.33 -29.16
C ILE A 307 1.13 -29.74 -29.61
N ARG A 308 0.75 -30.62 -28.69
CA ARG A 308 0.08 -31.85 -29.07
C ARG A 308 -1.33 -31.51 -29.55
N SER A 309 -1.55 -31.54 -30.86
CA SER A 309 -2.91 -31.50 -31.40
C SER A 309 -3.65 -32.74 -30.89
N LEU A 310 -4.76 -32.49 -30.19
CA LEU A 310 -5.77 -33.48 -29.87
C LEU A 310 -6.57 -33.87 -31.13
#